data_542e0b9376c60bee50b1ce7c9a34fd65
#
_entry.id   542e0b9376c60bee50b1ce7c9a34fd65
#
_cell.length_a   1.000
_cell.length_b   1.000
_cell.length_c   1.000
_cell.angle_alpha   90.00
_cell.angle_beta   90.00
_cell.angle_gamma   90.00
#
_symmetry.space_group_name_H-M   'P 1'
#
loop_
_entity.id
_entity.type
_entity.pdbx_description
1 polymer ?
#
loop_
_entity_poly.entity_id
_entity_poly.type
_entity_poly.pdbx_seq_one_letter_code
_entity_poly.pdbx_strand_id
1 'polypeptide(L)'
;MVNLYQSFNFSVSVFSSAGQEATVRTVYGTTDWFQIGKGVSQGCILSPCLFNLYAEYIIRNSKLDEAQARIKIARRNINNLRYADDTTLMAESEEELKSLLMKVKEESEKVGLKLNIQKTKIMASSPITSWQIDGERMETVRDLINEDSKITADGDCSHELKRCLPLEEKL
;
A
#
# COMPACT_ATOMS: atom_id res chain seq x y z
N MET A 1 -3.40 6.81 18.40
CA MET A 1 -2.63 6.39 17.22
C MET A 1 -3.60 6.18 16.08
N VAL A 2 -3.35 6.77 14.95
CA VAL A 2 -4.16 6.60 13.74
C VAL A 2 -3.30 5.87 12.72
N ASN A 3 -3.75 4.73 12.25
CA ASN A 3 -3.04 3.93 11.26
C ASN A 3 -3.89 3.89 9.99
N LEU A 4 -3.26 4.15 8.86
CA LEU A 4 -3.84 3.97 7.55
C LEU A 4 -3.21 2.73 6.93
N TYR A 5 -4.03 1.72 6.70
CA TYR A 5 -3.63 0.59 5.85
C TYR A 5 -4.04 0.91 4.42
N GLN A 6 -3.07 0.88 3.54
CA GLN A 6 -3.26 1.18 2.14
C GLN A 6 -2.67 0.07 1.29
N SER A 7 -3.51 -0.56 0.49
CA SER A 7 -3.09 -1.43 -0.58
C SER A 7 -3.01 -0.62 -1.87
N PHE A 8 -1.81 -0.50 -2.40
CA PHE A 8 -1.60 0.10 -3.72
C PHE A 8 -1.74 -0.97 -4.78
N ASN A 9 -2.81 -0.97 -5.53
CA ASN A 9 -2.84 -1.71 -6.78
C ASN A 9 -2.08 -0.93 -7.84
N PHE A 10 -0.82 -1.27 -7.99
CA PHE A 10 0.01 -0.67 -9.00
C PHE A 10 -0.02 -1.47 -10.29
N SER A 11 -0.56 -0.88 -11.34
CA SER A 11 -0.13 -1.22 -12.69
C SER A 11 1.18 -0.48 -12.94
N VAL A 12 2.31 -1.15 -12.67
CA VAL A 12 3.61 -0.55 -12.96
C VAL A 12 3.82 -0.51 -14.47
N SER A 13 3.65 0.68 -15.02
CA SER A 13 3.92 0.94 -16.43
C SER A 13 5.33 1.49 -16.61
N VAL A 14 6.36 0.72 -16.24
CA VAL A 14 7.74 1.16 -16.39
C VAL A 14 8.63 0.07 -16.95
N PHE A 15 8.98 0.26 -18.03
CA PHE A 15 9.97 -0.23 -18.97
C PHE A 15 9.34 -0.55 -20.30
N SER A 16 9.73 0.25 -21.21
CA SER A 16 9.41 0.22 -22.59
C SER A 16 9.73 -1.15 -23.19
N SER A 17 8.72 -1.96 -23.35
CA SER A 17 8.63 -2.82 -24.54
C SER A 17 8.17 -1.94 -25.70
N ALA A 18 8.70 -0.70 -25.79
CA ALA A 18 8.34 0.25 -26.82
C ALA A 18 8.63 -0.38 -28.19
N GLY A 19 7.58 -0.56 -28.97
CA GLY A 19 7.64 -1.20 -30.26
C GLY A 19 7.44 -2.72 -30.25
N GLN A 20 7.13 -3.35 -29.11
CA GLN A 20 6.67 -4.73 -29.09
C GLN A 20 5.16 -4.80 -29.30
N GLU A 21 4.75 -5.79 -30.06
CA GLU A 21 3.35 -6.09 -30.30
C GLU A 21 2.95 -7.35 -29.53
N ALA A 22 1.71 -7.38 -29.05
CA ALA A 22 1.16 -8.53 -28.37
C ALA A 22 -0.21 -8.89 -28.95
N THR A 23 -0.57 -10.16 -28.79
CA THR A 23 -1.90 -10.68 -29.05
C THR A 23 -2.32 -11.55 -27.88
N VAL A 24 -3.60 -11.57 -27.57
CA VAL A 24 -4.16 -12.38 -26.48
C VAL A 24 -4.95 -13.53 -27.07
N ARG A 25 -4.62 -14.75 -26.68
CA ARG A 25 -5.35 -15.94 -27.04
C ARG A 25 -6.42 -16.21 -25.98
N THR A 26 -7.66 -16.23 -26.39
CA THR A 26 -8.83 -16.55 -25.55
C THR A 26 -9.48 -17.85 -26.04
N VAL A 27 -10.47 -18.35 -25.29
CA VAL A 27 -11.28 -19.52 -25.68
C VAL A 27 -12.07 -19.25 -26.95
N TYR A 28 -12.32 -17.97 -27.30
CA TYR A 28 -13.12 -17.53 -28.45
C TYR A 28 -12.27 -17.14 -29.67
N GLY A 29 -10.94 -17.19 -29.56
CA GLY A 29 -10.03 -16.83 -30.65
C GLY A 29 -8.87 -15.97 -30.15
N THR A 30 -8.13 -15.43 -31.12
CA THR A 30 -6.98 -14.56 -30.86
C THR A 30 -7.36 -13.14 -31.22
N THR A 31 -6.97 -12.17 -30.40
CA THR A 31 -7.17 -10.74 -30.68
C THR A 31 -6.30 -10.29 -31.86
N ASP A 32 -6.61 -9.15 -32.45
CA ASP A 32 -5.68 -8.45 -33.31
C ASP A 32 -4.41 -8.06 -32.54
N TRP A 33 -3.33 -7.88 -33.29
CA TRP A 33 -2.07 -7.39 -32.73
C TRP A 33 -2.25 -5.96 -32.22
N PHE A 34 -1.77 -5.70 -31.02
CA PHE A 34 -1.76 -4.36 -30.43
C PHE A 34 -0.36 -4.04 -29.88
N GLN A 35 0.00 -2.76 -29.97
CA GLN A 35 1.29 -2.32 -29.46
C GLN A 35 1.29 -2.24 -27.95
N ILE A 36 2.35 -2.76 -27.33
CA ILE A 36 2.61 -2.60 -25.90
C ILE A 36 3.22 -1.22 -25.71
N GLY A 37 2.50 -0.32 -25.03
CA GLY A 37 2.95 1.04 -24.76
C GLY A 37 4.01 1.09 -23.67
N LYS A 38 3.57 1.09 -22.43
CA LYS A 38 4.43 1.16 -21.23
C LYS A 38 4.07 0.03 -20.28
N GLY A 39 5.07 -0.53 -19.62
CA GLY A 39 4.84 -1.52 -18.58
C GLY A 39 5.93 -2.57 -18.52
N VAL A 40 5.87 -3.40 -17.47
CA VAL A 40 6.65 -4.62 -17.34
C VAL A 40 5.72 -5.82 -17.39
N SER A 41 6.20 -6.88 -18.01
CA SER A 41 5.45 -8.13 -18.08
C SER A 41 5.21 -8.69 -16.69
N GLN A 42 3.97 -9.09 -16.40
CA GLN A 42 3.66 -9.85 -15.21
C GLN A 42 4.46 -11.17 -15.21
N GLY A 43 5.11 -11.49 -14.09
CA GLY A 43 6.02 -12.63 -13.99
C GLY A 43 7.46 -12.34 -14.46
N CYS A 44 7.77 -11.15 -14.95
CA CYS A 44 9.17 -10.78 -15.23
C CYS A 44 9.94 -10.69 -13.89
N ILE A 45 11.14 -11.27 -13.87
CA ILE A 45 12.01 -11.32 -12.70
C ILE A 45 12.41 -9.91 -12.19
N LEU A 46 12.41 -8.91 -13.07
CA LEU A 46 12.74 -7.52 -12.73
C LEU A 46 11.55 -6.73 -12.17
N SER A 47 10.32 -7.20 -12.37
CA SER A 47 9.13 -6.43 -11.98
C SER A 47 9.07 -6.12 -10.49
N PRO A 48 9.35 -7.04 -9.55
CA PRO A 48 9.37 -6.72 -8.12
C PRO A 48 10.45 -5.71 -7.75
N CYS A 49 11.64 -5.82 -8.34
CA CYS A 49 12.75 -4.89 -8.06
C CYS A 49 12.41 -3.47 -8.53
N LEU A 50 11.84 -3.36 -9.73
CA LEU A 50 11.43 -2.08 -10.28
C LEU A 50 10.30 -1.46 -9.46
N PHE A 51 9.34 -2.26 -9.04
CA PHE A 51 8.28 -1.80 -8.16
C PHE A 51 8.84 -1.23 -6.85
N ASN A 52 9.76 -1.94 -6.19
CA ASN A 52 10.39 -1.48 -4.96
C ASN A 52 11.14 -0.15 -5.16
N LEU A 53 11.83 0.03 -6.29
CA LEU A 53 12.49 1.30 -6.62
C LEU A 53 11.49 2.45 -6.77
N TYR A 54 10.34 2.17 -7.38
CA TYR A 54 9.25 3.17 -7.51
C TYR A 54 8.64 3.53 -6.16
N ALA A 55 8.31 2.54 -5.36
CA ALA A 55 7.78 2.76 -4.02
C ALA A 55 8.76 3.59 -3.16
N GLU A 56 10.05 3.28 -3.24
CA GLU A 56 11.09 4.03 -2.56
C GLU A 56 11.19 5.48 -3.06
N TYR A 57 11.14 5.68 -4.38
CA TYR A 57 11.15 7.00 -4.98
C TYR A 57 9.97 7.86 -4.49
N ILE A 58 8.75 7.30 -4.48
CA ILE A 58 7.54 7.99 -4.01
C ILE A 58 7.69 8.40 -2.55
N ILE A 59 8.08 7.47 -1.69
CA ILE A 59 8.20 7.72 -0.26
C ILE A 59 9.26 8.78 0.05
N ARG A 60 10.42 8.73 -0.62
CA ARG A 60 11.46 9.75 -0.45
C ARG A 60 11.01 11.14 -0.90
N ASN A 61 10.33 11.24 -2.05
CA ASN A 61 9.84 12.51 -2.55
C ASN A 61 8.64 13.05 -1.77
N SER A 62 7.85 12.18 -1.15
CA SER A 62 6.78 12.57 -0.23
C SER A 62 7.31 13.23 1.06
N LYS A 63 8.66 13.27 1.24
CA LYS A 63 9.31 13.82 2.44
C LYS A 63 8.70 13.25 3.72
N LEU A 64 8.47 11.95 3.72
CA LEU A 64 8.11 11.21 4.92
C LEU A 64 9.37 11.07 5.77
N ASP A 65 9.79 12.19 6.37
CA ASP A 65 10.99 12.25 7.19
C ASP A 65 10.75 11.46 8.48
N GLU A 66 11.42 10.32 8.61
CA GLU A 66 11.37 9.50 9.81
C GLU A 66 11.87 10.27 11.04
N ALA A 67 12.72 11.31 10.86
CA ALA A 67 13.16 12.15 11.95
C ALA A 67 12.02 12.96 12.59
N GLN A 68 10.97 13.25 11.82
CA GLN A 68 9.76 13.94 12.31
C GLN A 68 8.67 12.97 12.76
N ALA A 69 8.84 11.67 12.49
CA ALA A 69 7.88 10.66 12.91
C ALA A 69 7.86 10.56 14.45
N ARG A 70 6.67 10.64 15.03
CA ARG A 70 6.50 10.58 16.50
C ARG A 70 6.26 9.16 17.00
N ILE A 71 5.82 8.27 16.14
CA ILE A 71 5.55 6.88 16.49
C ILE A 71 6.87 6.12 16.57
N LYS A 72 7.10 5.46 17.70
CA LYS A 72 8.32 4.68 17.95
C LYS A 72 8.01 3.19 18.01
N ILE A 73 8.64 2.42 17.14
CA ILE A 73 8.63 0.95 17.18
C ILE A 73 10.09 0.48 17.33
N ALA A 74 10.36 -0.32 18.35
CA ALA A 74 11.70 -0.82 18.64
C ALA A 74 12.79 0.30 18.70
N ARG A 75 12.45 1.45 19.31
CA ARG A 75 13.29 2.65 19.44
C ARG A 75 13.59 3.41 18.13
N ARG A 76 12.95 3.05 17.03
CA ARG A 76 13.02 3.78 15.75
C ARG A 76 11.75 4.59 15.54
N ASN A 77 11.91 5.80 15.04
CA ASN A 77 10.77 6.60 14.61
C ASN A 77 10.27 6.05 13.28
N ILE A 78 8.99 5.75 13.18
CA ILE A 78 8.39 5.13 12.00
C ILE A 78 7.08 5.85 11.70
N ASN A 79 6.87 6.22 10.45
CA ASN A 79 5.60 6.77 9.94
C ASN A 79 5.03 5.96 8.76
N ASN A 80 5.77 4.97 8.29
CA ASN A 80 5.30 4.06 7.25
C ASN A 80 5.89 2.66 7.42
N LEU A 81 5.13 1.65 7.01
CA LEU A 81 5.57 0.27 6.82
C LEU A 81 5.19 -0.16 5.43
N ARG A 82 6.05 -0.93 4.78
CA ARG A 82 5.83 -1.36 3.40
C ARG A 82 6.12 -2.84 3.23
N TYR A 83 5.23 -3.50 2.52
CA TYR A 83 5.41 -4.88 2.10
C TYR A 83 4.80 -5.05 0.71
N ALA A 84 5.62 -5.41 -0.26
CA ALA A 84 5.23 -5.48 -1.68
C ALA A 84 4.47 -4.21 -2.11
N ASP A 85 3.21 -4.33 -2.52
CA ASP A 85 2.33 -3.24 -2.91
C ASP A 85 1.52 -2.65 -1.74
N ASP A 86 1.60 -3.24 -0.56
CA ASP A 86 0.92 -2.73 0.61
C ASP A 86 1.78 -1.71 1.37
N THR A 87 1.17 -0.59 1.72
CA THR A 87 1.82 0.47 2.50
C THR A 87 0.92 0.89 3.66
N THR A 88 1.45 0.85 4.85
CA THR A 88 0.77 1.38 6.05
C THR A 88 1.39 2.71 6.41
N LEU A 89 0.57 3.76 6.47
CA LEU A 89 0.96 5.06 7.01
C LEU A 89 0.48 5.18 8.46
N MET A 90 1.32 5.77 9.30
CA MET A 90 1.04 5.91 10.72
C MET A 90 1.26 7.35 11.17
N ALA A 91 0.36 7.86 11.99
CA ALA A 91 0.43 9.19 12.58
C ALA A 91 -0.20 9.22 13.98
N GLU A 92 0.12 10.25 14.76
CA GLU A 92 -0.51 10.47 16.07
C GLU A 92 -1.86 11.15 15.95
N SER A 93 -2.07 11.96 14.91
CA SER A 93 -3.34 12.68 14.67
C SER A 93 -3.93 12.39 13.29
N GLU A 94 -5.21 12.68 13.15
CA GLU A 94 -5.96 12.55 11.91
C GLU A 94 -5.43 13.52 10.84
N GLU A 95 -5.12 14.75 11.23
CA GLU A 95 -4.62 15.80 10.34
C GLU A 95 -3.24 15.44 9.80
N GLU A 96 -2.36 14.90 10.65
CA GLU A 96 -1.04 14.44 10.27
C GLU A 96 -1.16 13.29 9.26
N LEU A 97 -2.00 12.29 9.55
CA LEU A 97 -2.22 11.16 8.65
C LEU A 97 -2.75 11.60 7.28
N LYS A 98 -3.70 12.54 7.28
CA LYS A 98 -4.25 13.10 6.04
C LYS A 98 -3.17 13.83 5.24
N SER A 99 -2.32 14.61 5.90
CA SER A 99 -1.19 15.29 5.25
C SER A 99 -0.21 14.30 4.63
N LEU A 100 0.15 13.22 5.34
CA LEU A 100 1.03 12.17 4.82
C LEU A 100 0.42 11.49 3.60
N LEU A 101 -0.85 11.11 3.69
CA LEU A 101 -1.56 10.46 2.60
C LEU A 101 -1.64 11.32 1.35
N MET A 102 -1.95 12.62 1.49
CA MET A 102 -2.02 13.53 0.35
C MET A 102 -0.67 13.72 -0.33
N LYS A 103 0.43 13.77 0.42
CA LYS A 103 1.78 13.82 -0.14
C LYS A 103 2.11 12.56 -0.93
N VAL A 104 1.84 11.38 -0.36
CA VAL A 104 2.07 10.10 -1.05
C VAL A 104 1.22 10.01 -2.32
N LYS A 105 -0.04 10.41 -2.26
CA LYS A 105 -0.95 10.45 -3.41
C LYS A 105 -0.38 11.33 -4.51
N GLU A 106 0.01 12.57 -4.20
CA GLU A 106 0.57 13.52 -5.16
C GLU A 106 1.82 12.98 -5.85
N GLU A 107 2.77 12.43 -5.07
CA GLU A 107 4.00 11.87 -5.64
C GLU A 107 3.73 10.60 -6.47
N SER A 108 2.74 9.79 -6.06
CA SER A 108 2.32 8.62 -6.81
C SER A 108 1.72 8.99 -8.17
N GLU A 109 0.88 10.02 -8.20
CA GLU A 109 0.25 10.51 -9.44
C GLU A 109 1.27 11.06 -10.44
N LYS A 110 2.35 11.71 -9.97
CA LYS A 110 3.45 12.20 -10.83
C LYS A 110 4.13 11.08 -11.62
N VAL A 111 4.18 9.88 -11.06
CA VAL A 111 4.76 8.70 -11.71
C VAL A 111 3.71 7.79 -12.37
N GLY A 112 2.46 8.25 -12.45
CA GLY A 112 1.38 7.53 -13.11
C GLY A 112 0.74 6.43 -12.26
N LEU A 113 0.99 6.42 -10.94
CA LEU A 113 0.39 5.48 -10.01
C LEU A 113 -0.81 6.13 -9.31
N LYS A 114 -1.91 5.40 -9.22
CA LYS A 114 -3.12 5.88 -8.57
C LYS A 114 -3.39 5.15 -7.27
N LEU A 115 -3.77 5.92 -6.26
CA LEU A 115 -4.25 5.39 -5.00
C LEU A 115 -5.54 4.60 -5.22
N ASN A 116 -5.60 3.38 -4.68
CA ASN A 116 -6.83 2.60 -4.68
C ASN A 116 -7.65 2.94 -3.42
N ILE A 117 -8.52 3.92 -3.54
CA ILE A 117 -9.34 4.42 -2.41
C ILE A 117 -10.24 3.32 -1.85
N GLN A 118 -10.81 2.46 -2.72
CA GLN A 118 -11.71 1.38 -2.28
C GLN A 118 -11.02 0.31 -1.43
N LYS A 119 -9.72 0.09 -1.64
CA LYS A 119 -8.91 -0.84 -0.84
C LYS A 119 -8.24 -0.17 0.35
N THR A 120 -8.24 1.16 0.38
CA THR A 120 -7.61 1.92 1.46
C THR A 120 -8.53 1.95 2.68
N LYS A 121 -8.00 1.57 3.83
CA LYS A 121 -8.75 1.51 5.09
C LYS A 121 -8.08 2.35 6.16
N ILE A 122 -8.88 2.96 7.00
CA ILE A 122 -8.40 3.75 8.15
C ILE A 122 -8.71 3.00 9.43
N MET A 123 -7.72 2.89 10.29
CA MET A 123 -7.88 2.37 11.64
C MET A 123 -7.40 3.40 12.65
N ALA A 124 -8.18 3.64 13.69
CA ALA A 124 -7.80 4.53 14.79
C ALA A 124 -8.26 3.97 16.13
N SER A 125 -7.52 4.32 17.16
CA SER A 125 -7.86 4.01 18.57
C SER A 125 -8.99 4.85 19.13
N SER A 126 -9.35 5.95 18.45
CA SER A 126 -10.45 6.84 18.81
C SER A 126 -11.42 7.00 17.64
N PRO A 127 -12.70 7.37 17.89
CA PRO A 127 -13.63 7.63 16.80
C PRO A 127 -13.09 8.67 15.84
N ILE A 128 -13.09 8.34 14.54
CA ILE A 128 -12.69 9.27 13.48
C ILE A 128 -13.93 9.79 12.78
N THR A 129 -13.88 11.07 12.38
CA THR A 129 -14.83 11.65 11.46
C THR A 129 -14.69 11.01 10.08
N SER A 130 -15.77 10.97 9.29
CA SER A 130 -15.71 10.35 7.97
C SER A 130 -14.70 11.06 7.07
N TRP A 131 -13.75 10.30 6.53
CA TRP A 131 -12.78 10.81 5.57
C TRP A 131 -13.29 10.65 4.15
N GLN A 132 -12.99 11.66 3.34
CA GLN A 132 -13.23 11.64 1.90
C GLN A 132 -11.94 12.03 1.17
N ILE A 133 -11.62 11.30 0.13
CA ILE A 133 -10.55 11.59 -0.81
C ILE A 133 -11.15 11.57 -2.21
N ASP A 134 -10.96 12.65 -2.96
CA ASP A 134 -11.52 12.81 -4.31
C ASP A 134 -13.05 12.60 -4.38
N GLY A 135 -13.77 12.90 -3.29
CA GLY A 135 -15.22 12.70 -3.19
C GLY A 135 -15.64 11.27 -2.82
N GLU A 136 -14.70 10.33 -2.74
CA GLU A 136 -14.97 8.98 -2.27
C GLU A 136 -14.76 8.86 -0.75
N ARG A 137 -15.69 8.17 -0.09
CA ARG A 137 -15.60 7.92 1.35
C ARG A 137 -14.71 6.73 1.64
N MET A 138 -13.76 6.92 2.54
CA MET A 138 -12.88 5.85 3.00
C MET A 138 -13.54 5.00 4.08
N GLU A 139 -13.27 3.70 4.04
CA GLU A 139 -13.72 2.75 5.04
C GLU A 139 -12.92 2.89 6.33
N THR A 140 -13.64 3.06 7.45
CA THR A 140 -13.05 3.02 8.80
C THR A 140 -13.26 1.64 9.39
N VAL A 141 -12.18 1.00 9.85
CA VAL A 141 -12.21 -0.34 10.41
C VAL A 141 -11.64 -0.37 11.82
N ARG A 142 -12.06 -1.37 12.61
CA ARG A 142 -11.55 -1.59 13.98
C ARG A 142 -10.36 -2.54 14.02
N ASP A 143 -10.25 -3.37 13.02
CA ASP A 143 -9.16 -4.33 12.86
C ASP A 143 -8.75 -4.46 11.40
N LEU A 144 -7.48 -4.75 11.21
CA LEU A 144 -6.85 -4.96 9.91
C LEU A 144 -6.17 -6.32 9.91
N ILE A 145 -6.15 -6.96 8.76
CA ILE A 145 -5.29 -8.10 8.52
C ILE A 145 -4.17 -7.61 7.61
N ASN A 146 -2.95 -7.66 8.11
CA ASN A 146 -1.74 -7.34 7.38
C ASN A 146 -0.83 -8.57 7.39
N GLU A 147 -0.54 -9.14 6.23
CA GLU A 147 0.30 -10.33 6.09
C GLU A 147 -0.08 -11.46 7.06
N ASP A 148 -1.34 -11.85 7.05
CA ASP A 148 -1.89 -12.85 7.96
C ASP A 148 -1.89 -12.47 9.45
N SER A 149 -1.38 -11.30 9.83
CA SER A 149 -1.42 -10.80 11.20
C SER A 149 -2.59 -9.87 11.43
N LYS A 150 -3.35 -10.14 12.49
CA LYS A 150 -4.47 -9.29 12.89
C LYS A 150 -3.98 -8.16 13.79
N ILE A 151 -4.19 -6.93 13.32
CA ILE A 151 -3.90 -5.71 14.07
C ILE A 151 -5.23 -5.10 14.50
N THR A 152 -5.38 -4.77 15.77
CA THR A 152 -6.60 -4.21 16.34
C THR A 152 -6.38 -2.76 16.79
N ALA A 153 -7.42 -1.93 16.71
CA ALA A 153 -7.34 -0.52 17.07
C ALA A 153 -7.11 -0.27 18.57
N ASP A 154 -7.50 -1.21 19.42
CA ASP A 154 -7.29 -1.18 20.87
C ASP A 154 -5.91 -1.71 21.28
N GLY A 155 -5.14 -2.27 20.34
CA GLY A 155 -3.83 -2.86 20.61
C GLY A 155 -3.88 -4.23 21.28
N ASP A 156 -5.06 -4.87 21.37
CA ASP A 156 -5.17 -6.22 21.92
C ASP A 156 -4.59 -7.26 20.97
N CYS A 157 -3.45 -7.83 21.33
CA CYS A 157 -2.78 -8.89 20.58
C CYS A 157 -3.19 -10.32 21.02
N SER A 158 -4.14 -10.47 21.96
CA SER A 158 -4.53 -11.77 22.52
C SER A 158 -5.02 -12.74 21.46
N HIS A 159 -5.72 -12.25 20.46
CA HIS A 159 -6.22 -13.07 19.34
C HIS A 159 -5.07 -13.58 18.47
N GLU A 160 -4.11 -12.73 18.19
CA GLU A 160 -2.93 -13.06 17.38
C GLU A 160 -2.03 -14.06 18.11
N LEU A 161 -1.80 -13.87 19.40
CA LEU A 161 -1.08 -14.83 20.23
C LEU A 161 -1.73 -16.21 20.21
N LYS A 162 -3.06 -16.29 20.35
CA LYS A 162 -3.79 -17.57 20.28
C LYS A 162 -3.70 -18.21 18.90
N ARG A 163 -3.58 -17.43 17.83
CA ARG A 163 -3.42 -17.94 16.46
C ARG A 163 -2.03 -18.51 16.23
N CYS A 164 -1.00 -17.84 16.74
CA CYS A 164 0.40 -18.22 16.54
C CYS A 164 0.86 -19.37 17.44
N LEU A 165 0.43 -19.42 18.70
CA LEU A 165 0.81 -20.46 19.64
C LEU A 165 0.58 -21.90 19.17
N PRO A 166 -0.54 -22.26 18.49
CA PRO A 166 -0.72 -23.63 17.98
C PRO A 166 0.22 -24.05 16.86
N LEU A 167 0.97 -23.11 16.28
CA LEU A 167 1.93 -23.40 15.20
C LEU A 167 3.26 -23.91 15.75
N GLU A 168 3.62 -23.55 16.99
CA GLU A 168 4.86 -23.99 17.63
C GLU A 168 4.75 -25.44 18.16
N GLU A 169 3.54 -25.95 18.48
CA GLU A 169 3.35 -27.32 18.93
C GLU A 169 3.38 -28.36 17.78
N LYS A 170 3.49 -27.92 16.53
CA LYS A 170 3.52 -28.78 15.32
C LYS A 170 4.89 -28.92 14.66
N LEU A 171 5.93 -28.35 15.26
CA LEU A 171 7.33 -28.49 14.87
C LEU A 171 8.10 -29.39 15.83
#